data_29dc8488e8412f23082c0bb2da106aa0
#
_entry.id   29dc8488e8412f23082c0bb2da106aa0
#
_cell.length_a   1.000
_cell.length_b   1.000
_cell.length_c   1.000
_cell.angle_alpha   90.00
_cell.angle_beta   90.00
_cell.angle_gamma   90.00
#
_symmetry.space_group_name_H-M   'P 1'
#
loop_
_entity.id
_entity.type
_entity.pdbx_description
1 polymer ?
#
loop_
_entity_poly.entity_id
_entity_poly.type
_entity_poly.pdbx_seq_one_letter_code
_entity_poly.pdbx_strand_id
1 'polypeptide(L)'
;EKEMRKKEKSALELEEISEEIFNRKEGICRLVKGPIPWFFTKVVGGFFEKVLITDKRFHVTADKCVKCGICAHVCPIGDIDGDKGKMPVWLHHDDCLTCFNCYHHCPHHAIEFGHQTQKKGQYFFK
;
A
#
# COMPACT_ATOMS: atom_id res chain seq x y z
N GLU A 1 0.53 15.62 16.05
CA GLU A 1 1.39 16.78 15.73
C GLU A 1 2.34 16.47 14.56
N LYS A 2 3.17 15.42 14.66
CA LYS A 2 4.15 15.04 13.63
C LYS A 2 3.52 14.66 12.27
N GLU A 3 2.36 14.05 12.29
CA GLU A 3 1.59 13.67 11.11
C GLU A 3 0.97 14.90 10.42
N MET A 4 0.38 15.82 11.18
CA MET A 4 -0.19 17.06 10.67
C MET A 4 0.86 17.89 9.92
N ARG A 5 2.04 18.06 10.52
CA ARG A 5 3.17 18.75 9.88
C ARG A 5 3.60 18.09 8.56
N LYS A 6 3.55 16.75 8.47
CA LYS A 6 3.85 16.04 7.20
C LYS A 6 2.80 16.32 6.15
N LYS A 7 1.52 16.33 6.53
CA LYS A 7 0.41 16.65 5.61
C LYS A 7 0.50 18.07 5.07
N GLU A 8 0.73 19.05 5.95
CA GLU A 8 0.92 20.44 5.56
C GLU A 8 2.10 20.64 4.60
N LYS A 9 3.25 20.02 4.95
CA LYS A 9 4.41 20.05 4.05
C LYS A 9 4.13 19.42 2.71
N SER A 10 3.47 18.26 2.67
CA SER A 10 3.11 17.58 1.43
C SER A 10 2.14 18.39 0.58
N ALA A 11 1.20 19.11 1.20
CA ALA A 11 0.27 19.96 0.47
C ALA A 11 1.00 21.11 -0.25
N LEU A 12 1.93 21.79 0.42
CA LEU A 12 2.75 22.84 -0.18
C LEU A 12 3.65 22.32 -1.31
N GLU A 13 4.29 21.16 -1.11
CA GLU A 13 5.12 20.55 -2.15
C GLU A 13 4.28 20.12 -3.38
N LEU A 14 3.05 19.63 -3.18
CA LEU A 14 2.14 19.27 -4.26
C LEU A 14 1.69 20.50 -5.06
N GLU A 15 1.42 21.63 -4.42
CA GLU A 15 1.06 22.87 -5.07
C GLU A 15 2.21 23.34 -5.99
N GLU A 16 3.43 23.38 -5.48
CA GLU A 16 4.64 23.74 -6.24
C GLU A 16 4.85 22.81 -7.45
N ILE A 17 4.74 21.49 -7.25
CA ILE A 17 4.88 20.50 -8.33
C ILE A 17 3.75 20.69 -9.39
N SER A 18 2.54 20.95 -8.94
CA SER A 18 1.41 21.19 -9.83
C SER A 18 1.62 22.41 -10.72
N GLU A 19 2.16 23.51 -10.15
CA GLU A 19 2.51 24.71 -10.92
C GLU A 19 3.65 24.42 -11.92
N GLU A 20 4.65 23.64 -11.55
CA GLU A 20 5.74 23.24 -12.44
C GLU A 20 5.22 22.44 -13.64
N ILE A 21 4.31 21.50 -13.40
CA ILE A 21 3.67 20.70 -14.45
C ILE A 21 2.79 21.58 -15.36
N PHE A 22 1.97 22.44 -14.74
CA PHE A 22 1.09 23.35 -15.48
C PHE A 22 1.87 24.27 -16.40
N ASN A 23 2.98 24.83 -15.91
CA ASN A 23 3.87 25.70 -16.65
C ASN A 23 4.84 24.95 -17.60
N ARG A 24 4.72 23.61 -17.70
CA ARG A 24 5.59 22.74 -18.53
C ARG A 24 7.08 23.03 -18.35
N LYS A 25 7.51 23.25 -17.10
CA LYS A 25 8.91 23.49 -16.80
C LYS A 25 9.72 22.22 -17.06
N GLU A 26 10.71 22.31 -17.94
CA GLU A 26 11.61 21.20 -18.28
C GLU A 26 12.89 21.21 -17.43
N GLY A 27 13.58 20.06 -17.34
CA GLY A 27 14.87 19.92 -16.67
C GLY A 27 14.81 19.85 -15.15
N ILE A 28 13.63 19.86 -14.53
CA ILE A 28 13.49 19.72 -13.08
C ILE A 28 13.55 18.25 -12.71
N CYS A 29 14.54 17.89 -11.89
CA CYS A 29 14.69 16.53 -11.36
C CYS A 29 14.74 16.59 -9.84
N ARG A 30 13.64 16.20 -9.19
CA ARG A 30 13.53 16.15 -7.71
C ARG A 30 14.02 14.83 -7.10
N LEU A 31 14.93 14.13 -7.80
CA LEU A 31 15.49 12.85 -7.35
C LEU A 31 16.61 13.06 -6.33
N VAL A 32 16.43 12.47 -5.16
CA VAL A 32 17.51 12.30 -4.18
C VAL A 32 18.16 10.94 -4.44
N LYS A 33 19.34 10.96 -5.06
CA LYS A 33 20.13 9.75 -5.26
C LYS A 33 20.78 9.35 -3.94
N GLY A 34 20.44 8.15 -3.44
CA GLY A 34 21.10 7.55 -2.29
C GLY A 34 22.55 7.13 -2.61
N PRO A 35 23.33 6.73 -1.59
CA PRO A 35 24.65 6.13 -1.82
C PRO A 35 24.51 4.79 -2.55
N ILE A 36 25.37 4.56 -3.54
CA ILE A 36 25.43 3.31 -4.33
C ILE A 36 24.05 2.88 -4.89
N PRO A 37 23.39 3.73 -5.70
CA PRO A 37 22.01 3.49 -6.16
C PRO A 37 21.86 2.19 -6.93
N TRP A 38 22.88 1.80 -7.73
CA TRP A 38 22.88 0.55 -8.49
C TRP A 38 22.73 -0.69 -7.57
N PHE A 39 23.51 -0.76 -6.50
CA PHE A 39 23.45 -1.87 -5.55
C PHE A 39 22.07 -1.99 -4.90
N PHE A 40 21.55 -0.88 -4.38
CA PHE A 40 20.22 -0.87 -3.74
C PHE A 40 19.11 -1.19 -4.73
N THR A 41 19.18 -0.72 -5.96
CA THR A 41 18.13 -0.99 -6.96
C THR A 41 18.20 -2.43 -7.48
N LYS A 42 19.37 -2.93 -7.85
CA LYS A 42 19.49 -4.25 -8.50
C LYS A 42 19.53 -5.40 -7.51
N VAL A 43 20.31 -5.28 -6.44
CA VAL A 43 20.49 -6.40 -5.49
C VAL A 43 19.39 -6.37 -4.43
N VAL A 44 19.27 -5.28 -3.70
CA VAL A 44 18.29 -5.18 -2.61
C VAL A 44 16.86 -5.10 -3.17
N GLY A 45 16.63 -4.30 -4.21
CA GLY A 45 15.33 -4.17 -4.86
C GLY A 45 14.87 -5.49 -5.48
N GLY A 46 15.74 -6.18 -6.22
CA GLY A 46 15.41 -7.48 -6.81
C GLY A 46 15.14 -8.58 -5.77
N PHE A 47 15.83 -8.57 -4.64
CA PHE A 47 15.52 -9.46 -3.52
C PHE A 47 14.16 -9.11 -2.90
N PHE A 48 13.92 -7.82 -2.68
CA PHE A 48 12.69 -7.31 -2.10
C PHE A 48 11.48 -7.71 -2.96
N GLU A 49 11.57 -7.49 -4.27
CA GLU A 49 10.51 -7.82 -5.23
C GLU A 49 10.17 -9.32 -5.22
N LYS A 50 11.19 -10.19 -5.21
CA LYS A 50 10.98 -11.65 -5.27
C LYS A 50 10.52 -12.27 -3.95
N VAL A 51 10.86 -11.68 -2.80
CA VAL A 51 10.67 -12.33 -1.50
C VAL A 51 9.63 -11.64 -0.64
N LEU A 52 9.53 -10.30 -0.73
CA LEU A 52 8.68 -9.52 0.15
C LEU A 52 7.38 -9.06 -0.50
N ILE A 53 7.34 -8.90 -1.83
CA ILE A 53 6.10 -8.60 -2.55
C ILE A 53 5.37 -9.91 -2.79
N THR A 54 4.38 -10.20 -1.96
CA THR A 54 3.59 -11.44 -2.01
C THR A 54 2.29 -11.29 -1.24
N ASP A 55 1.26 -11.93 -1.72
CA ASP A 55 -0.04 -12.07 -1.06
C ASP A 55 -0.10 -13.21 -0.06
N LYS A 56 0.83 -14.18 -0.13
CA LYS A 56 0.85 -15.43 0.68
C LYS A 56 0.85 -15.20 2.20
N ARG A 57 1.23 -14.00 2.63
CA ARG A 57 1.25 -13.62 4.04
C ARG A 57 -0.02 -12.96 4.52
N PHE A 58 -0.92 -12.56 3.60
CA PHE A 58 -2.22 -12.04 3.99
C PHE A 58 -3.13 -13.16 4.47
N HIS A 59 -3.83 -12.90 5.56
CA HIS A 59 -4.83 -13.81 6.08
C HIS A 59 -5.95 -13.05 6.78
N VAL A 60 -7.08 -13.74 6.97
CA VAL A 60 -8.25 -13.21 7.64
C VAL A 60 -8.38 -13.78 9.04
N THR A 61 -8.57 -12.92 10.02
CA THR A 61 -8.98 -13.29 11.37
C THR A 61 -10.50 -13.50 11.35
N ALA A 62 -10.91 -14.75 11.32
CA ALA A 62 -12.29 -15.16 11.02
C ALA A 62 -13.33 -14.61 12.01
N ASP A 63 -12.99 -14.54 13.28
CA ASP A 63 -13.82 -14.02 14.37
C ASP A 63 -14.04 -12.50 14.29
N LYS A 64 -13.15 -11.76 13.62
CA LYS A 64 -13.29 -10.32 13.37
C LYS A 64 -13.99 -10.00 12.05
N CYS A 65 -13.99 -10.93 11.10
CA CYS A 65 -14.48 -10.70 9.75
C CYS A 65 -16.02 -10.73 9.68
N VAL A 66 -16.62 -9.60 9.34
CA VAL A 66 -18.09 -9.48 9.14
C VAL A 66 -18.51 -9.74 7.68
N LYS A 67 -17.61 -10.18 6.83
CA LYS A 67 -17.88 -10.53 5.43
C LYS A 67 -18.51 -9.38 4.63
N CYS A 68 -18.02 -8.17 4.81
CA CYS A 68 -18.58 -6.96 4.18
C CYS A 68 -18.19 -6.79 2.70
N GLY A 69 -17.16 -7.50 2.20
CA GLY A 69 -16.69 -7.43 0.82
C GLY A 69 -15.78 -6.25 0.49
N ILE A 70 -15.56 -5.31 1.42
CA ILE A 70 -14.78 -4.09 1.17
C ILE A 70 -13.37 -4.41 0.67
N CYS A 71 -12.70 -5.39 1.26
CA CYS A 71 -11.33 -5.77 0.90
C CYS A 71 -11.18 -6.22 -0.56
N ALA A 72 -12.15 -6.97 -1.09
CA ALA A 72 -12.19 -7.34 -2.50
C ALA A 72 -12.44 -6.12 -3.40
N HIS A 73 -13.36 -5.24 -2.99
CA HIS A 73 -13.71 -4.05 -3.75
C HIS A 73 -12.57 -3.03 -3.87
N VAL A 74 -11.75 -2.87 -2.81
CA VAL A 74 -10.62 -1.92 -2.83
C VAL A 74 -9.33 -2.51 -3.39
N CYS A 75 -9.31 -3.78 -3.75
CA CYS A 75 -8.14 -4.41 -4.37
C CYS A 75 -7.97 -3.91 -5.80
N PRO A 76 -6.88 -3.18 -6.14
CA PRO A 76 -6.73 -2.54 -7.45
C PRO A 76 -6.52 -3.55 -8.58
N ILE A 77 -6.10 -4.78 -8.26
CA ILE A 77 -5.82 -5.85 -9.23
C ILE A 77 -6.81 -7.01 -9.15
N GLY A 78 -7.81 -6.95 -8.25
CA GLY A 78 -8.81 -8.01 -8.11
C GLY A 78 -8.29 -9.34 -7.55
N ASP A 79 -7.20 -9.34 -6.80
CA ASP A 79 -6.57 -10.54 -6.24
C ASP A 79 -7.33 -11.16 -5.05
N ILE A 80 -8.49 -10.60 -4.70
CA ILE A 80 -9.30 -11.07 -3.56
C ILE A 80 -10.71 -11.44 -4.05
N ASP A 81 -11.04 -12.71 -3.97
CA ASP A 81 -12.44 -13.17 -4.08
C ASP A 81 -13.13 -13.01 -2.73
N GLY A 82 -14.20 -12.18 -2.67
CA GLY A 82 -14.84 -11.89 -1.40
C GLY A 82 -15.94 -10.84 -1.50
N ASP A 83 -17.11 -11.23 -1.94
CA ASP A 83 -18.30 -10.39 -1.94
C ASP A 83 -18.96 -10.31 -0.56
N LYS A 84 -19.99 -9.45 -0.46
CA LYS A 84 -20.83 -9.36 0.74
C LYS A 84 -21.41 -10.72 1.12
N GLY A 85 -21.16 -11.14 2.34
CA GLY A 85 -21.58 -12.44 2.87
C GLY A 85 -20.54 -13.57 2.68
N LYS A 86 -19.47 -13.33 1.91
CA LYS A 86 -18.39 -14.31 1.70
C LYS A 86 -17.14 -13.96 2.50
N MET A 87 -16.42 -14.98 2.94
CA MET A 87 -15.09 -14.81 3.52
C MET A 87 -14.10 -14.46 2.40
N PRO A 88 -13.28 -13.42 2.52
CA PRO A 88 -12.30 -13.09 1.49
C PRO A 88 -11.20 -14.14 1.40
N VAL A 89 -10.83 -14.48 0.15
CA VAL A 89 -9.76 -15.42 -0.18
C VAL A 89 -8.84 -14.77 -1.22
N TRP A 90 -7.52 -14.83 -1.01
CA TRP A 90 -6.55 -14.37 -2.01
C TRP A 90 -6.39 -15.42 -3.10
N LEU A 91 -6.39 -14.98 -4.36
CA LEU A 91 -6.34 -15.83 -5.54
C LEU A 91 -4.92 -16.31 -5.90
N HIS A 92 -3.92 -15.65 -5.34
CA HIS A 92 -2.50 -16.01 -5.51
C HIS A 92 -2.03 -16.03 -6.97
N HIS A 93 -2.39 -14.99 -7.73
CA HIS A 93 -1.97 -14.83 -9.13
C HIS A 93 -0.53 -14.30 -9.31
N ASP A 94 0.24 -14.18 -8.22
CA ASP A 94 1.60 -13.63 -8.18
C ASP A 94 1.74 -12.17 -8.66
N ASP A 95 0.62 -11.42 -8.76
CA ASP A 95 0.57 -10.01 -9.17
C ASP A 95 0.16 -9.05 -8.05
N CYS A 96 0.03 -9.54 -6.83
CA CYS A 96 -0.30 -8.72 -5.67
C CYS A 96 0.73 -7.62 -5.46
N LEU A 97 0.28 -6.37 -5.47
CA LEU A 97 1.14 -5.20 -5.28
C LEU A 97 1.62 -5.00 -3.83
N THR A 98 1.15 -5.82 -2.90
CA THR A 98 1.40 -5.66 -1.45
C THR A 98 1.12 -4.22 -0.97
N CYS A 99 0.10 -3.59 -1.55
CA CYS A 99 -0.25 -2.20 -1.30
C CYS A 99 -0.98 -1.97 0.03
N PHE A 100 -1.39 -3.03 0.70
CA PHE A 100 -2.13 -3.01 1.98
C PHE A 100 -3.50 -2.31 1.93
N ASN A 101 -4.05 -2.03 0.76
CA ASN A 101 -5.38 -1.42 0.64
C ASN A 101 -6.46 -2.23 1.38
N CYS A 102 -6.47 -3.54 1.18
CA CYS A 102 -7.36 -4.46 1.87
C CYS A 102 -7.24 -4.38 3.39
N TYR A 103 -6.01 -4.27 3.91
CA TYR A 103 -5.74 -4.10 5.34
C TYR A 103 -6.25 -2.76 5.86
N HIS A 104 -5.87 -1.66 5.20
CA HIS A 104 -6.17 -0.31 5.68
C HIS A 104 -7.66 0.03 5.62
N HIS A 105 -8.42 -0.54 4.68
CA HIS A 105 -9.85 -0.28 4.54
C HIS A 105 -10.74 -1.28 5.29
N CYS A 106 -10.17 -2.29 5.97
CA CYS A 106 -10.97 -3.24 6.74
C CYS A 106 -11.53 -2.58 8.02
N PRO A 107 -12.85 -2.35 8.15
CA PRO A 107 -13.42 -1.61 9.28
C PRO A 107 -13.28 -2.36 10.61
N HIS A 108 -13.08 -3.66 10.56
CA HIS A 108 -12.97 -4.52 11.74
C HIS A 108 -11.54 -5.01 12.01
N HIS A 109 -10.54 -4.49 11.27
CA HIS A 109 -9.14 -4.92 11.39
C HIS A 109 -9.00 -6.45 11.37
N ALA A 110 -9.75 -7.09 10.45
CA ALA A 110 -9.78 -8.54 10.30
C ALA A 110 -8.72 -9.07 9.34
N ILE A 111 -8.07 -8.21 8.55
CA ILE A 111 -7.01 -8.60 7.61
C ILE A 111 -5.66 -8.31 8.23
N GLU A 112 -4.79 -9.32 8.21
CA GLU A 112 -3.45 -9.23 8.75
C GLU A 112 -2.41 -9.72 7.74
N PHE A 113 -1.17 -9.24 7.87
CA PHE A 113 -0.02 -9.66 7.07
C PHE A 113 1.02 -10.35 7.96
N GLY A 114 0.94 -11.66 8.06
CA GLY A 114 1.68 -12.44 9.02
C GLY A 114 1.40 -11.95 10.45
N HIS A 115 2.44 -11.83 11.27
CA HIS A 115 2.32 -11.29 12.63
C HIS A 115 2.68 -9.81 12.74
N GLN A 116 3.05 -9.18 11.61
CA GLN A 116 3.62 -7.83 11.61
C GLN A 116 2.58 -6.72 11.82
N THR A 117 1.35 -6.96 11.41
CA THR A 117 0.27 -5.95 11.41
C THR A 117 -0.62 -6.00 12.63
N GLN A 118 -0.59 -7.07 13.42
CA GLN A 118 -1.48 -7.31 14.57
C GLN A 118 -1.51 -6.16 15.60
N LYS A 119 -0.38 -5.44 15.75
CA LYS A 119 -0.23 -4.31 16.67
C LYS A 119 -0.09 -2.97 15.93
N LYS A 120 -0.38 -2.92 14.63
CA LYS A 120 -0.26 -1.71 13.82
C LYS A 120 -1.63 -1.07 13.61
N GLY A 121 -1.64 0.26 13.58
CA GLY A 121 -2.84 1.00 13.20
C GLY A 121 -3.12 0.94 11.70
N GLN A 122 -4.39 1.13 11.35
CA GLN A 122 -4.83 1.31 9.97
C GLN A 122 -4.85 2.79 9.63
N TYR A 123 -4.52 3.12 8.39
CA TYR A 123 -4.54 4.49 7.90
C TYR A 123 -4.82 4.53 6.41
N PHE A 124 -5.75 5.36 6.00
CA PHE A 124 -5.94 5.76 4.60
C PHE A 124 -6.27 7.25 4.54
N PHE A 125 -5.87 7.88 3.46
CA PHE A 125 -6.11 9.30 3.25
C PHE A 125 -7.61 9.53 2.99
N LYS A 126 -8.20 10.45 3.77
CA LYS A 126 -9.60 10.88 3.62
C LYS A 126 -9.63 12.27 3.02
#